data_bd25869f6f71b8310b392ed92d27aadc
#
_entry.id   bd25869f6f71b8310b392ed92d27aadc
#
_cell.length_a   1.000
_cell.length_b   1.000
_cell.length_c   1.000
_cell.angle_alpha   90.00
_cell.angle_beta   90.00
_cell.angle_gamma   90.00
#
_symmetry.space_group_name_H-M   'P 1'
#
loop_
_entity.id
_entity.type
_entity.pdbx_description
1 polymer ?
#
loop_
_entity_poly.entity_id
_entity_poly.type
_entity_poly.pdbx_seq_one_letter_code
_entity_poly.pdbx_strand_id
1 'polypeptide(L)'
;MVSLDDAVLARMEKGGKRYELLVDPNQVDEFKSDPQSIDLNQFLAMDEVFHDIRGGERPTAEAIENTFGTQDILEIAKTILDKGSIQLTTAQRKARVEQMRQQIVHEIHTMAVDPKTKSPHPKTRIELALDESRYSVDPFKRLDDQVKLAIEVLKPMIPLSFESVRLALRVPGSAYG
;
A
#
# COMPACT_ATOMS: atom_id res chain seq x y z
N MET A 1 -12.02 -4.47 -10.99
CA MET A 1 -11.33 -3.47 -11.84
C MET A 1 -11.39 -2.15 -11.12
N VAL A 2 -10.25 -1.53 -10.88
CA VAL A 2 -10.18 -0.20 -10.27
C VAL A 2 -10.79 0.84 -11.22
N SER A 3 -11.46 1.85 -10.64
CA SER A 3 -11.97 2.98 -11.43
C SER A 3 -10.82 3.80 -12.01
N LEU A 4 -10.98 4.36 -13.20
CA LEU A 4 -9.99 5.26 -13.81
C LEU A 4 -9.72 6.50 -12.94
N ASP A 5 -10.72 6.94 -12.18
CA ASP A 5 -10.59 8.11 -11.30
C ASP A 5 -9.76 7.80 -10.04
N ASP A 6 -9.77 6.54 -9.59
CA ASP A 6 -9.04 6.09 -8.41
C ASP A 6 -7.66 5.53 -8.77
N ALA A 7 -7.45 5.16 -10.02
CA ALA A 7 -6.20 4.60 -10.50
C ALA A 7 -5.07 5.65 -10.51
N VAL A 8 -3.86 5.17 -10.28
CA VAL A 8 -2.66 6.00 -10.32
C VAL A 8 -1.74 5.57 -11.44
N LEU A 9 -1.00 6.53 -11.97
CA LEU A 9 -0.08 6.33 -13.07
C LEU A 9 1.23 5.73 -12.57
N ALA A 10 1.57 4.51 -13.00
CA ALA A 10 2.90 3.95 -12.89
C ALA A 10 3.67 4.22 -14.19
N ARG A 11 4.88 4.75 -14.08
CA ARG A 11 5.71 5.18 -15.22
C ARG A 11 7.12 4.67 -15.11
N MET A 12 7.65 4.16 -16.21
CA MET A 12 9.06 3.85 -16.38
C MET A 12 9.60 4.48 -17.66
N GLU A 13 10.86 4.93 -17.63
CA GLU A 13 11.55 5.37 -18.82
C GLU A 13 12.67 4.36 -19.17
N LYS A 14 12.71 3.90 -20.42
CA LYS A 14 13.74 3.00 -20.92
C LYS A 14 13.98 3.24 -22.41
N GLY A 15 15.25 3.37 -22.80
CA GLY A 15 15.60 3.64 -24.20
C GLY A 15 15.06 4.96 -24.75
N GLY A 16 14.90 5.99 -23.91
CA GLY A 16 14.34 7.29 -24.28
C GLY A 16 12.84 7.29 -24.53
N LYS A 17 12.15 6.20 -24.23
CA LYS A 17 10.69 6.08 -24.32
C LYS A 17 10.07 5.89 -22.93
N ARG A 18 8.86 6.39 -22.77
CA ARG A 18 8.05 6.17 -21.57
C ARG A 18 7.16 4.95 -21.74
N TYR A 19 6.92 4.28 -20.65
CA TYR A 19 5.96 3.17 -20.55
C TYR A 19 5.10 3.42 -19.33
N GLU A 20 3.80 3.46 -19.52
CA GLU A 20 2.82 3.90 -18.54
C GLU A 20 1.74 2.83 -18.35
N LEU A 21 1.32 2.63 -17.10
CA LEU A 21 0.21 1.78 -16.68
C LEU A 21 -0.67 2.54 -15.68
N LEU A 22 -1.97 2.23 -15.66
CA LEU A 22 -2.87 2.67 -14.59
C LEU A 22 -3.13 1.51 -13.63
N VAL A 23 -2.78 1.70 -12.39
CA VAL A 23 -2.81 0.66 -11.35
C VAL A 23 -3.62 1.10 -10.12
N ASP A 24 -4.16 0.12 -9.40
CA ASP A 24 -4.77 0.37 -8.09
C ASP A 24 -3.68 0.71 -7.06
N PRO A 25 -3.68 1.92 -6.52
CA PRO A 25 -2.68 2.32 -5.52
C PRO A 25 -2.75 1.49 -4.23
N ASN A 26 -3.88 0.85 -3.92
CA ASN A 26 -4.05 0.06 -2.71
C ASN A 26 -3.34 -1.30 -2.78
N GLN A 27 -3.16 -1.82 -3.98
CA GLN A 27 -2.58 -3.14 -4.22
C GLN A 27 -1.11 -3.10 -4.67
N VAL A 28 -0.53 -1.89 -4.83
CA VAL A 28 0.86 -1.74 -5.31
C VAL A 28 1.88 -2.49 -4.45
N ASP A 29 1.76 -2.39 -3.14
CA ASP A 29 2.72 -2.99 -2.22
C ASP A 29 2.59 -4.52 -2.17
N GLU A 30 1.36 -5.01 -2.21
CA GLU A 30 1.07 -6.44 -2.30
C GLU A 30 1.55 -7.01 -3.64
N PHE A 31 1.28 -6.32 -4.74
CA PHE A 31 1.77 -6.70 -6.07
C PHE A 31 3.29 -6.77 -6.14
N LYS A 32 4.01 -5.83 -5.52
CA LYS A 32 5.48 -5.85 -5.45
C LYS A 32 6.01 -7.04 -4.66
N SER A 33 5.29 -7.43 -3.61
CA SER A 33 5.68 -8.55 -2.75
C SER A 33 5.40 -9.90 -3.39
N ASP A 34 4.21 -10.07 -3.97
CA ASP A 34 3.78 -11.30 -4.67
C ASP A 34 2.84 -10.95 -5.84
N PRO A 35 3.39 -10.73 -7.04
CA PRO A 35 2.60 -10.37 -8.21
C PRO A 35 1.58 -11.42 -8.62
N GLN A 36 1.77 -12.69 -8.21
CA GLN A 36 0.89 -13.79 -8.60
C GLN A 36 -0.32 -13.94 -7.68
N SER A 37 -0.31 -13.34 -6.50
CA SER A 37 -1.44 -13.34 -5.57
C SER A 37 -2.57 -12.42 -5.98
N ILE A 38 -2.32 -11.48 -6.90
CA ILE A 38 -3.25 -10.43 -7.28
C ILE A 38 -3.93 -10.73 -8.62
N ASP A 39 -5.23 -10.53 -8.66
CA ASP A 39 -5.99 -10.54 -9.91
C ASP A 39 -5.68 -9.26 -10.72
N LEU A 40 -5.00 -9.42 -11.85
CA LEU A 40 -4.63 -8.32 -12.75
C LEU A 40 -5.82 -7.49 -13.20
N ASN A 41 -6.99 -8.10 -13.40
CA ASN A 41 -8.20 -7.38 -13.78
C ASN A 41 -8.72 -6.44 -12.68
N GLN A 42 -8.33 -6.68 -11.42
CA GLN A 42 -8.64 -5.80 -10.31
C GLN A 42 -7.54 -4.76 -10.10
N PHE A 43 -6.29 -5.15 -10.34
CA PHE A 43 -5.12 -4.30 -10.15
C PHE A 43 -4.93 -3.26 -11.26
N LEU A 44 -5.10 -3.65 -12.52
CA LEU A 44 -4.98 -2.75 -13.66
C LEU A 44 -6.33 -2.09 -13.98
N ALA A 45 -6.32 -0.78 -14.15
CA ALA A 45 -7.51 -0.06 -14.66
C ALA A 45 -7.70 -0.28 -16.17
N MET A 46 -6.60 -0.54 -16.88
CA MET A 46 -6.57 -0.92 -18.28
C MET A 46 -5.50 -1.98 -18.48
N ASP A 47 -5.84 -3.06 -19.19
CA ASP A 47 -4.96 -4.19 -19.47
C ASP A 47 -4.04 -3.90 -20.68
N GLU A 48 -3.43 -2.73 -20.68
CA GLU A 48 -2.58 -2.25 -21.77
C GLU A 48 -1.46 -1.33 -21.26
N VAL A 49 -0.34 -1.34 -21.99
CA VAL A 49 0.79 -0.43 -21.75
C VAL A 49 0.69 0.75 -22.74
N PHE A 50 1.03 1.94 -22.27
CA PHE A 50 1.01 3.16 -23.06
C PHE A 50 2.39 3.83 -23.08
N HIS A 51 2.66 4.58 -24.14
CA HIS A 51 3.72 5.58 -24.18
C HIS A 51 3.25 6.90 -23.54
N ASP A 52 1.98 7.24 -23.79
CA ASP A 52 1.27 8.36 -23.18
C ASP A 52 -0.20 7.98 -23.04
N ILE A 53 -0.65 7.76 -21.82
CA ILE A 53 -2.04 7.40 -21.49
C ILE A 53 -3.00 8.54 -21.87
N ARG A 54 -2.59 9.78 -21.64
CA ARG A 54 -3.46 10.95 -21.92
C ARG A 54 -3.68 11.15 -23.42
N GLY A 55 -2.64 10.90 -24.20
CA GLY A 55 -2.70 10.94 -25.67
C GLY A 55 -3.22 9.65 -26.30
N GLY A 56 -3.39 8.58 -25.50
CA GLY A 56 -3.78 7.25 -26.02
C GLY A 56 -2.69 6.59 -26.86
N GLU A 57 -1.44 7.03 -26.75
CA GLU A 57 -0.33 6.52 -27.55
C GLU A 57 0.14 5.18 -26.98
N ARG A 58 0.14 4.16 -27.84
CA ARG A 58 0.52 2.79 -27.48
C ARG A 58 1.83 2.37 -28.14
N PRO A 59 2.71 1.64 -27.43
CA PRO A 59 3.86 0.99 -28.03
C PRO A 59 3.41 -0.13 -28.98
N THR A 60 4.22 -0.40 -30.00
CA THR A 60 4.05 -1.61 -30.81
C THR A 60 4.44 -2.86 -30.02
N ALA A 61 3.89 -4.02 -30.40
CA ALA A 61 4.26 -5.30 -29.79
C ALA A 61 5.77 -5.56 -29.87
N GLU A 62 6.40 -5.22 -30.98
CA GLU A 62 7.84 -5.32 -31.17
C GLU A 62 8.62 -4.37 -30.21
N ALA A 63 8.13 -3.16 -29.97
CA ALA A 63 8.76 -2.23 -29.04
C ALA A 63 8.66 -2.74 -27.58
N ILE A 64 7.54 -3.36 -27.22
CA ILE A 64 7.34 -4.02 -25.93
C ILE A 64 8.33 -5.18 -25.77
N GLU A 65 8.38 -6.09 -26.73
CA GLU A 65 9.29 -7.25 -26.72
C GLU A 65 10.75 -6.82 -26.63
N ASN A 66 11.18 -5.85 -27.43
CA ASN A 66 12.54 -5.33 -27.40
C ASN A 66 12.89 -4.63 -26.06
N THR A 67 11.88 -4.06 -25.38
CA THR A 67 12.13 -3.33 -24.14
C THR A 67 12.07 -4.23 -22.91
N PHE A 68 11.09 -5.12 -22.84
CA PHE A 68 10.81 -5.93 -21.66
C PHE A 68 11.28 -7.39 -21.80
N GLY A 69 11.46 -7.87 -23.03
CA GLY A 69 11.78 -9.28 -23.33
C GLY A 69 10.57 -10.21 -23.18
N THR A 70 9.37 -9.64 -23.07
CA THR A 70 8.12 -10.35 -22.91
C THR A 70 6.95 -9.49 -23.36
N GLN A 71 5.84 -10.15 -23.69
CA GLN A 71 4.55 -9.49 -23.94
C GLN A 71 3.55 -9.73 -22.81
N ASP A 72 3.96 -10.47 -21.77
CA ASP A 72 3.13 -10.73 -20.60
C ASP A 72 2.97 -9.44 -19.77
N ILE A 73 1.73 -8.99 -19.66
CA ILE A 73 1.38 -7.75 -18.96
C ILE A 73 1.74 -7.79 -17.47
N LEU A 74 1.70 -8.96 -16.83
CA LEU A 74 2.09 -9.13 -15.42
C LEU A 74 3.58 -8.87 -15.23
N GLU A 75 4.44 -9.44 -16.09
CA GLU A 75 5.88 -9.23 -16.01
C GLU A 75 6.28 -7.80 -16.39
N ILE A 76 5.56 -7.20 -17.33
CA ILE A 76 5.74 -5.80 -17.72
C ILE A 76 5.36 -4.88 -16.55
N ALA A 77 4.19 -5.10 -15.94
CA ALA A 77 3.72 -4.32 -14.80
C ALA A 77 4.70 -4.41 -13.62
N LYS A 78 5.19 -5.63 -13.31
CA LYS A 78 6.23 -5.83 -12.30
C LYS A 78 7.48 -5.01 -12.62
N THR A 79 7.96 -5.06 -13.83
CA THR A 79 9.15 -4.31 -14.25
C THR A 79 8.96 -2.80 -14.14
N ILE A 80 7.78 -2.29 -14.54
CA ILE A 80 7.44 -0.86 -14.45
C ILE A 80 7.33 -0.42 -12.98
N LEU A 81 6.76 -1.24 -12.10
CA LEU A 81 6.62 -0.91 -10.69
C LEU A 81 7.92 -1.02 -9.90
N ASP A 82 8.81 -1.94 -10.28
CA ASP A 82 10.10 -2.11 -9.62
C ASP A 82 11.13 -1.04 -10.04
N LYS A 83 11.16 -0.70 -11.33
CA LYS A 83 12.18 0.20 -11.90
C LYS A 83 11.69 1.60 -12.22
N GLY A 84 10.38 1.80 -12.16
CA GLY A 84 9.73 3.07 -12.45
C GLY A 84 9.31 3.82 -11.19
N SER A 85 8.38 4.73 -11.37
CA SER A 85 7.81 5.56 -10.30
C SER A 85 6.30 5.65 -10.42
N ILE A 86 5.62 5.77 -9.26
CA ILE A 86 4.19 5.97 -9.19
C ILE A 86 3.92 7.47 -9.07
N GLN A 87 3.11 7.99 -9.98
CA GLN A 87 2.77 9.40 -10.09
C GLN A 87 1.42 9.65 -9.42
N LEU A 88 1.45 10.23 -8.21
CA LEU A 88 0.25 10.72 -7.54
C LEU A 88 0.10 12.22 -7.79
N THR A 89 -1.11 12.68 -8.00
CA THR A 89 -1.41 14.11 -7.86
C THR A 89 -1.18 14.53 -6.41
N THR A 90 -0.96 15.81 -6.17
CA THR A 90 -0.79 16.34 -4.80
C THR A 90 -2.01 16.04 -3.94
N ALA A 91 -3.22 16.14 -4.50
CA ALA A 91 -4.47 15.82 -3.80
C ALA A 91 -4.58 14.34 -3.44
N GLN A 92 -4.31 13.43 -4.40
CA GLN A 92 -4.31 11.99 -4.18
C GLN A 92 -3.29 11.59 -3.11
N ARG A 93 -2.06 12.13 -3.19
CA ARG A 93 -1.02 11.86 -2.19
C ARG A 93 -1.45 12.30 -0.79
N LYS A 94 -1.99 13.52 -0.67
CA LYS A 94 -2.46 14.05 0.62
C LYS A 94 -3.58 13.21 1.21
N ALA A 95 -4.59 12.88 0.42
CA ALA A 95 -5.73 12.07 0.85
C ALA A 95 -5.29 10.68 1.31
N ARG A 96 -4.38 10.04 0.56
CA ARG A 96 -3.89 8.71 0.87
C ARG A 96 -3.01 8.67 2.12
N VAL A 97 -2.12 9.64 2.28
CA VAL A 97 -1.30 9.79 3.51
C VAL A 97 -2.18 9.98 4.72
N GLU A 98 -3.22 10.83 4.62
CA GLU A 98 -4.15 11.06 5.73
C GLU A 98 -4.96 9.81 6.07
N GLN A 99 -5.48 9.10 5.07
CA GLN A 99 -6.19 7.84 5.28
C GLN A 99 -5.30 6.79 5.97
N MET A 100 -4.08 6.60 5.48
CA MET A 100 -3.11 5.66 6.06
C MET A 100 -2.74 6.05 7.50
N ARG A 101 -2.56 7.36 7.75
CA ARG A 101 -2.30 7.87 9.09
C ARG A 101 -3.42 7.53 10.07
N GLN A 102 -4.68 7.73 9.67
CA GLN A 102 -5.84 7.38 10.49
C GLN A 102 -5.93 5.88 10.77
N GLN A 103 -5.59 5.04 9.79
CA GLN A 103 -5.51 3.59 9.97
C GLN A 103 -4.41 3.20 10.98
N ILE A 104 -3.21 3.77 10.87
CA ILE A 104 -2.11 3.54 11.82
C ILE A 104 -2.54 3.92 13.25
N VAL A 105 -3.15 5.09 13.42
CA VAL A 105 -3.66 5.54 14.73
C VAL A 105 -4.73 4.60 15.27
N HIS A 106 -5.64 4.12 14.40
CA HIS A 106 -6.67 3.18 14.79
C HIS A 106 -6.10 1.84 15.26
N GLU A 107 -5.17 1.28 14.51
CA GLU A 107 -4.51 0.02 14.86
C GLU A 107 -3.76 0.14 16.21
N ILE A 108 -2.97 1.19 16.40
CA ILE A 108 -2.25 1.41 17.66
C ILE A 108 -3.23 1.60 18.83
N HIS A 109 -4.32 2.36 18.64
CA HIS A 109 -5.37 2.53 19.64
C HIS A 109 -6.00 1.20 20.06
N THR A 110 -6.18 0.28 19.11
CA THR A 110 -6.84 -1.01 19.35
C THR A 110 -5.93 -2.00 20.05
N MET A 111 -4.63 -2.01 19.72
CA MET A 111 -3.69 -3.03 20.22
C MET A 111 -2.85 -2.62 21.42
N ALA A 112 -2.74 -1.32 21.69
CA ALA A 112 -1.85 -0.80 22.74
C ALA A 112 -2.62 -0.16 23.89
N VAL A 113 -2.19 -0.48 25.12
CA VAL A 113 -2.76 0.08 26.35
C VAL A 113 -1.68 0.82 27.15
N ASP A 114 -2.12 1.76 27.99
CA ASP A 114 -1.26 2.36 28.99
C ASP A 114 -0.94 1.32 30.07
N PRO A 115 0.35 1.06 30.37
CA PRO A 115 0.74 0.02 31.34
C PRO A 115 0.25 0.30 32.78
N LYS A 116 -0.05 1.57 33.11
CA LYS A 116 -0.52 1.95 34.45
C LYS A 116 -2.03 1.84 34.59
N THR A 117 -2.76 2.36 33.60
CA THR A 117 -4.23 2.43 33.67
C THR A 117 -4.90 1.22 33.03
N LYS A 118 -4.16 0.43 32.23
CA LYS A 118 -4.68 -0.70 31.45
C LYS A 118 -5.78 -0.33 30.46
N SER A 119 -5.86 0.95 30.13
CA SER A 119 -6.85 1.49 29.19
C SER A 119 -6.19 1.83 27.84
N PRO A 120 -6.91 1.72 26.72
CA PRO A 120 -6.41 2.16 25.42
C PRO A 120 -6.04 3.64 25.45
N HIS A 121 -4.96 3.98 24.76
CA HIS A 121 -4.60 5.40 24.59
C HIS A 121 -5.64 6.11 23.72
N PRO A 122 -6.08 7.33 24.09
CA PRO A 122 -6.92 8.14 23.20
C PRO A 122 -6.25 8.36 21.84
N LYS A 123 -7.01 8.27 20.75
CA LYS A 123 -6.49 8.49 19.38
C LYS A 123 -5.75 9.82 19.25
N THR A 124 -6.31 10.88 19.83
CA THR A 124 -5.68 12.23 19.83
C THR A 124 -4.29 12.23 20.47
N ARG A 125 -4.05 11.44 21.51
CA ARG A 125 -2.72 11.33 22.15
C ARG A 125 -1.72 10.65 21.24
N ILE A 126 -2.16 9.61 20.50
CA ILE A 126 -1.34 8.91 19.51
C ILE A 126 -1.02 9.84 18.34
N GLU A 127 -2.01 10.58 17.84
CA GLU A 127 -1.84 11.57 16.76
C GLU A 127 -0.82 12.63 17.12
N LEU A 128 -0.95 13.25 18.29
CA LEU A 128 -0.01 14.26 18.77
C LEU A 128 1.42 13.71 18.91
N ALA A 129 1.56 12.51 19.43
CA ALA A 129 2.87 11.87 19.56
C ALA A 129 3.49 11.53 18.18
N LEU A 130 2.67 11.11 17.20
CA LEU A 130 3.13 10.93 15.82
C LEU A 130 3.58 12.24 15.18
N ASP A 131 2.89 13.35 15.43
CA ASP A 131 3.27 14.68 14.94
C ASP A 131 4.59 15.16 15.58
N GLU A 132 4.72 15.00 16.88
CA GLU A 132 5.93 15.38 17.62
C GLU A 132 7.14 14.55 17.18
N SER A 133 6.95 13.26 16.91
CA SER A 133 7.99 12.36 16.43
C SER A 133 8.43 12.65 14.98
N ARG A 134 7.68 13.48 14.26
CA ARG A 134 7.85 13.72 12.82
C ARG A 134 7.80 12.44 11.98
N TYR A 135 7.03 11.45 12.42
CA TYR A 135 6.84 10.22 11.66
C TYR A 135 6.24 10.51 10.29
N SER A 136 6.91 10.06 9.24
CA SER A 136 6.46 10.24 7.86
C SER A 136 5.76 8.99 7.37
N VAL A 137 4.48 9.12 7.03
CA VAL A 137 3.67 8.05 6.47
C VAL A 137 3.99 7.89 4.99
N ASP A 138 4.27 6.66 4.57
CA ASP A 138 4.45 6.30 3.16
C ASP A 138 3.10 5.86 2.57
N PRO A 139 2.60 6.51 1.50
CA PRO A 139 1.29 6.19 0.93
C PRO A 139 1.21 4.82 0.26
N PHE A 140 2.32 4.11 0.08
CA PHE A 140 2.38 2.84 -0.64
C PHE A 140 2.81 1.65 0.21
N LYS A 141 3.42 1.87 1.37
CA LYS A 141 3.81 0.78 2.27
C LYS A 141 2.61 0.13 2.92
N ARG A 142 2.74 -1.16 3.22
CA ARG A 142 1.73 -1.94 3.94
C ARG A 142 1.47 -1.33 5.31
N LEU A 143 0.20 -1.37 5.71
CA LEU A 143 -0.24 -0.84 7.00
C LEU A 143 0.52 -1.49 8.18
N ASP A 144 0.64 -2.83 8.17
CA ASP A 144 1.27 -3.59 9.26
C ASP A 144 2.73 -3.17 9.51
N ASP A 145 3.49 -2.93 8.43
CA ASP A 145 4.89 -2.53 8.53
C ASP A 145 5.02 -1.09 9.03
N GLN A 146 4.11 -0.22 8.62
CA GLN A 146 4.08 1.15 9.11
C GLN A 146 3.63 1.24 10.58
N VAL A 147 2.67 0.41 10.99
CA VAL A 147 2.26 0.32 12.40
C VAL A 147 3.43 -0.11 13.28
N LYS A 148 4.23 -1.11 12.87
CA LYS A 148 5.44 -1.53 13.61
C LYS A 148 6.43 -0.39 13.76
N LEU A 149 6.74 0.31 12.66
CA LEU A 149 7.65 1.46 12.67
C LEU A 149 7.11 2.61 13.53
N ALA A 150 5.82 2.92 13.43
CA ALA A 150 5.18 3.94 14.23
C ALA A 150 5.26 3.61 15.74
N ILE A 151 5.04 2.35 16.13
CA ILE A 151 5.17 1.88 17.52
C ILE A 151 6.61 2.08 18.03
N GLU A 152 7.62 1.76 17.24
CA GLU A 152 9.02 1.97 17.62
C GLU A 152 9.34 3.43 17.90
N VAL A 153 8.83 4.32 17.07
CA VAL A 153 9.01 5.78 17.21
C VAL A 153 8.23 6.35 18.40
N LEU A 154 7.05 5.78 18.70
CA LEU A 154 6.19 6.23 19.80
C LEU A 154 6.62 5.71 21.19
N LYS A 155 7.27 4.55 21.27
CA LYS A 155 7.71 3.96 22.55
C LYS A 155 8.48 4.90 23.49
N PRO A 156 9.40 5.76 23.02
CA PRO A 156 10.10 6.71 23.89
C PRO A 156 9.21 7.90 24.32
N MET A 157 8.09 8.15 23.66
CA MET A 157 7.25 9.33 23.87
C MET A 157 6.01 9.04 24.71
N ILE A 158 5.40 7.88 24.51
CA ILE A 158 4.23 7.42 25.27
C ILE A 158 4.44 5.98 25.75
N PRO A 159 4.02 5.68 26.99
CA PRO A 159 4.15 4.32 27.52
C PRO A 159 3.18 3.38 26.81
N LEU A 160 3.68 2.49 25.96
CA LEU A 160 2.88 1.50 25.23
C LEU A 160 3.12 0.11 25.82
N SER A 161 2.04 -0.58 26.17
CA SER A 161 2.03 -1.99 26.56
C SER A 161 1.12 -2.77 25.63
N PHE A 162 1.58 -3.95 25.21
CA PHE A 162 0.83 -4.86 24.35
C PHE A 162 0.46 -6.09 25.18
N GLU A 163 -0.83 -6.31 25.37
CA GLU A 163 -1.32 -7.46 26.13
C GLU A 163 -1.72 -8.57 25.16
N SER A 164 -1.13 -9.75 25.35
CA SER A 164 -1.58 -10.96 24.64
C SER A 164 -2.51 -11.76 25.53
N VAL A 165 -3.72 -12.02 25.06
CA VAL A 165 -4.71 -12.86 25.76
C VAL A 165 -4.72 -14.23 25.11
N ARG A 166 -4.56 -15.28 25.91
CA ARG A 166 -4.78 -16.65 25.46
C ARG A 166 -6.27 -16.97 25.57
N LEU A 167 -6.92 -17.15 24.43
CA LEU A 167 -8.31 -17.60 24.37
C LEU A 167 -8.34 -19.12 24.21
N ALA A 168 -8.99 -19.81 25.14
CA ALA A 168 -9.31 -21.22 25.01
C ALA A 168 -10.77 -21.35 24.59
N LEU A 169 -11.01 -21.79 23.36
CA LEU A 169 -12.36 -22.07 22.84
C LEU A 169 -12.66 -23.57 23.06
N ARG A 170 -13.69 -23.84 23.83
CA ARG A 170 -14.23 -25.20 23.94
C ARG A 170 -15.32 -25.37 22.90
N VAL A 171 -15.02 -26.09 21.84
CA VAL A 171 -15.96 -26.38 20.76
C VAL A 171 -16.62 -27.73 21.06
N PRO A 172 -17.98 -27.83 21.14
CA PRO A 172 -18.66 -29.10 21.30
C PRO A 172 -18.43 -30.01 20.09
N GLY A 173 -18.31 -31.34 20.32
CA GLY A 173 -17.99 -32.31 19.26
C GLY A 173 -18.95 -32.32 18.07
N SER A 174 -20.19 -31.82 18.24
CA SER A 174 -21.16 -31.62 17.17
C SER A 174 -20.83 -30.49 16.19
N ALA A 175 -19.82 -29.67 16.47
CA ALA A 175 -19.38 -28.59 15.61
C ALA A 175 -18.07 -28.94 14.82
N TYR A 176 -17.58 -30.16 14.95
CA TYR A 176 -16.56 -30.74 14.08
C TYR A 176 -17.29 -31.40 12.91
N GLY A 177 -17.45 -30.66 11.81
CA GLY A 177 -17.95 -31.18 10.55
C GLY A 177 -16.83 -31.41 9.55
#